data_540aaeb34399882c3d20c7678b176eef
#
_entry.id   540aaeb34399882c3d20c7678b176eef
#
_cell.length_a   1.000
_cell.length_b   1.000
_cell.length_c   1.000
_cell.angle_alpha   90.00
_cell.angle_beta   90.00
_cell.angle_gamma   90.00
#
_symmetry.space_group_name_H-M   'P 1'
#
loop_
_entity.id
_entity.type
_entity.pdbx_description
1 polymer ?
#
loop_
_entity_poly.entity_id
_entity_poly.type
_entity_poly.pdbx_seq_one_letter_code
_entity_poly.pdbx_strand_id
1 'polypeptide(L)'
;MDLKLPIRSTVYHTEKTLQRLRFFSQPANLPILLGISFPKSGTHLLDQILLGFSKVAPYARRVHSFYAEYEGESGVKRVPEQALRWLDSLRPRDVASAHLFARPEAVARVCSPKFVPYFIFRDPRDVVVSHVFYVTEMEARHVHHAYYASLPDFETRLRVSILGRADPSTGSGQARFEFPNIAARFAPYLNWLNQPEVLTIHFEDLIQDRVRTLNRILDHFLARVPLPTPRSRILDCLEASINPSKSPTFRSGKTGEWKKYFTAEHKTIFKEVAGDLLLKLGYEKDNNW
;
A
#
# COMPACT_ATOMS: atom_id res chain seq x y z
N MET A 1 28.43 9.85 -9.12
CA MET A 1 28.23 10.23 -7.70
C MET A 1 27.07 11.21 -7.68
N ASP A 2 25.89 10.76 -7.23
CA ASP A 2 24.64 11.53 -7.41
C ASP A 2 24.53 12.61 -6.31
N LEU A 3 24.87 13.84 -6.66
CA LEU A 3 24.80 15.03 -5.79
C LEU A 3 23.39 15.33 -5.22
N LYS A 4 22.36 14.63 -5.70
CA LYS A 4 20.97 14.81 -5.25
C LYS A 4 20.65 14.17 -3.89
N LEU A 5 21.43 13.18 -3.44
CA LEU A 5 21.22 12.48 -2.18
C LEU A 5 21.50 13.34 -0.93
N PRO A 6 22.62 14.08 -0.81
CA PRO A 6 22.88 14.90 0.36
C PRO A 6 21.92 16.07 0.49
N ILE A 7 21.51 16.70 -0.62
CA ILE A 7 20.55 17.83 -0.61
C ILE A 7 19.17 17.37 -0.12
N ARG A 8 18.70 16.21 -0.56
CA ARG A 8 17.42 15.63 -0.11
C ARG A 8 17.43 15.30 1.38
N SER A 9 18.55 14.78 1.89
CA SER A 9 18.73 14.48 3.31
C SER A 9 18.70 15.76 4.15
N THR A 10 19.43 16.79 3.76
CA THR A 10 19.50 18.09 4.47
C THR A 10 18.11 18.74 4.53
N VAL A 11 17.39 18.83 3.42
CA VAL A 11 16.03 19.39 3.38
C VAL A 11 15.09 18.62 4.31
N TYR A 12 15.17 17.29 4.32
CA TYR A 12 14.36 16.47 5.20
C TYR A 12 14.62 16.74 6.69
N HIS A 13 15.88 16.80 7.10
CA HIS A 13 16.26 17.09 8.48
C HIS A 13 15.83 18.49 8.92
N THR A 14 16.02 19.49 8.06
CA THR A 14 15.56 20.87 8.30
C THR A 14 14.05 20.91 8.50
N GLU A 15 13.30 20.24 7.65
CA GLU A 15 11.84 20.17 7.72
C GLU A 15 11.36 19.53 9.04
N LYS A 16 11.98 18.44 9.49
CA LYS A 16 11.68 17.82 10.79
C LYS A 16 12.00 18.72 11.97
N THR A 17 13.08 19.50 11.86
CA THR A 17 13.45 20.48 12.90
C THR A 17 12.41 21.59 12.97
N LEU A 18 11.99 22.15 11.84
CA LEU A 18 10.94 23.17 11.79
C LEU A 18 9.61 22.65 12.35
N GLN A 19 9.23 21.41 12.02
CA GLN A 19 8.04 20.77 12.60
C GLN A 19 8.18 20.62 14.13
N ARG A 20 9.35 20.27 14.62
CA ARG A 20 9.59 20.18 16.07
C ARG A 20 9.46 21.54 16.77
N LEU A 21 9.96 22.61 16.17
CA LEU A 21 9.80 23.96 16.70
C LEU A 21 8.33 24.41 16.69
N ARG A 22 7.60 24.11 15.60
CA ARG A 22 6.17 24.43 15.50
C ARG A 22 5.32 23.75 16.59
N PHE A 23 5.69 22.55 17.00
CA PHE A 23 4.99 21.74 17.99
C PHE A 23 5.86 21.48 19.23
N PHE A 24 6.57 22.50 19.70
CA PHE A 24 7.57 22.36 20.78
C PHE A 24 7.00 21.79 22.08
N SER A 25 5.72 22.03 22.36
CA SER A 25 5.02 21.53 23.56
C SER A 25 4.62 20.05 23.47
N GLN A 26 4.72 19.44 22.29
CA GLN A 26 4.39 18.02 22.11
C GLN A 26 5.62 17.12 22.29
N PRO A 27 5.45 15.80 22.59
CA PRO A 27 6.57 14.89 22.77
C PRO A 27 7.53 14.85 21.57
N ALA A 28 8.83 14.77 21.85
CA ALA A 28 9.85 14.70 20.81
C ALA A 28 9.93 13.31 20.13
N ASN A 29 9.62 12.25 20.88
CA ASN A 29 9.75 10.85 20.46
C ASN A 29 8.38 10.25 20.13
N LEU A 30 7.73 10.79 19.10
CA LEU A 30 6.51 10.15 18.58
C LEU A 30 6.88 8.92 17.74
N PRO A 31 6.05 7.84 17.79
CA PRO A 31 6.27 6.66 16.98
C PRO A 31 6.19 6.98 15.49
N ILE A 32 6.69 6.09 14.67
CA ILE A 32 6.64 6.17 13.20
C ILE A 32 5.23 5.82 12.73
N LEU A 33 4.65 6.62 11.85
CA LEU A 33 3.43 6.24 11.13
C LEU A 33 3.83 5.37 9.94
N LEU A 34 3.37 4.12 9.91
CA LEU A 34 3.71 3.18 8.85
C LEU A 34 2.46 2.71 8.10
N GLY A 35 2.34 3.13 6.84
CA GLY A 35 1.36 2.60 5.90
C GLY A 35 1.90 1.35 5.19
N ILE A 36 1.31 0.20 5.42
CA ILE A 36 1.57 -1.02 4.67
C ILE A 36 0.43 -1.19 3.68
N SER A 37 0.72 -1.56 2.45
CA SER A 37 -0.33 -1.75 1.46
C SER A 37 -0.06 -2.95 0.56
N PHE A 38 -1.12 -3.65 0.17
CA PHE A 38 -1.06 -4.49 -1.00
C PHE A 38 -1.01 -3.59 -2.26
N PRO A 39 -0.21 -3.91 -3.29
CA PRO A 39 -0.17 -3.11 -4.52
C PRO A 39 -1.56 -2.87 -5.13
N LYS A 40 -1.81 -1.66 -5.63
CA LYS A 40 -3.10 -1.22 -6.23
C LYS A 40 -4.29 -1.15 -5.27
N SER A 41 -4.03 -1.07 -3.97
CA SER A 41 -5.05 -1.04 -2.90
C SER A 41 -5.22 0.32 -2.22
N GLY A 42 -4.76 1.43 -2.83
CA GLY A 42 -4.93 2.75 -2.26
C GLY A 42 -3.75 3.25 -1.43
N THR A 43 -2.53 2.81 -1.73
CA THR A 43 -1.28 3.24 -1.06
C THR A 43 -1.19 4.76 -0.92
N HIS A 44 -1.35 5.50 -2.01
CA HIS A 44 -1.26 6.97 -2.00
C HIS A 44 -2.40 7.64 -1.23
N LEU A 45 -3.57 7.02 -1.15
CA LEU A 45 -4.67 7.52 -0.33
C LEU A 45 -4.31 7.42 1.16
N LEU A 46 -3.81 6.26 1.59
CA LEU A 46 -3.32 6.07 2.96
C LEU A 46 -2.17 7.03 3.28
N ASP A 47 -1.20 7.17 2.37
CA ASP A 47 -0.08 8.10 2.53
C ASP A 47 -0.55 9.54 2.78
N GLN A 48 -1.53 10.02 2.00
CA GLN A 48 -2.10 11.35 2.15
C GLN A 48 -2.80 11.53 3.50
N ILE A 49 -3.54 10.53 3.95
CA ILE A 49 -4.20 10.53 5.26
C ILE A 49 -3.14 10.60 6.38
N LEU A 50 -2.13 9.75 6.34
CA LEU A 50 -1.07 9.72 7.35
C LEU A 50 -0.26 11.04 7.38
N LEU A 51 -0.02 11.65 6.22
CA LEU A 51 0.58 12.99 6.15
C LEU A 51 -0.29 14.08 6.79
N GLY A 52 -1.60 13.88 6.90
CA GLY A 52 -2.51 14.76 7.60
C GLY A 52 -2.12 15.00 9.05
N PHE A 53 -1.55 14.00 9.74
CA PHE A 53 -1.05 14.15 11.10
C PHE A 53 0.07 15.19 11.23
N SER A 54 0.82 15.47 10.17
CA SER A 54 1.86 16.52 10.18
C SER A 54 1.31 17.94 10.35
N LYS A 55 0.00 18.12 10.20
CA LYS A 55 -0.69 19.40 10.41
C LYS A 55 -1.01 19.65 11.89
N VAL A 56 -1.03 18.60 12.71
CA VAL A 56 -1.43 18.65 14.14
C VAL A 56 -0.37 18.11 15.10
N ALA A 57 0.69 17.48 14.59
CA ALA A 57 1.78 16.93 15.39
C ALA A 57 3.12 17.03 14.63
N PRO A 58 4.30 16.91 15.31
CA PRO A 58 5.60 17.14 14.69
C PRO A 58 6.10 16.02 13.77
N TYR A 59 5.21 15.44 13.00
CA TYR A 59 5.54 14.44 11.98
C TYR A 59 6.20 15.05 10.74
N ALA A 60 6.97 14.25 10.02
CA ALA A 60 7.51 14.61 8.73
C ALA A 60 6.39 14.93 7.73
N ARG A 61 6.65 15.87 6.83
CA ARG A 61 5.70 16.30 5.78
C ARG A 61 5.90 15.55 4.46
N ARG A 62 6.71 14.51 4.48
CA ARG A 62 7.01 13.63 3.34
C ARG A 62 6.94 12.19 3.78
N VAL A 63 6.52 11.33 2.86
CA VAL A 63 6.51 9.88 3.06
C VAL A 63 7.85 9.28 2.64
N HIS A 64 8.40 8.43 3.47
CA HIS A 64 9.48 7.52 3.12
C HIS A 64 8.89 6.28 2.47
N SER A 65 8.72 6.31 1.16
CA SER A 65 8.23 5.16 0.41
C SER A 65 9.36 4.18 0.10
N PHE A 66 9.08 2.89 0.26
CA PHE A 66 10.02 1.82 -0.02
C PHE A 66 9.32 0.61 -0.66
N TYR A 67 9.85 0.18 -1.79
CA TYR A 67 9.47 -1.10 -2.37
C TYR A 67 10.24 -2.20 -1.63
N ALA A 68 9.61 -2.76 -0.60
CA ALA A 68 10.29 -3.66 0.34
C ALA A 68 10.73 -4.98 -0.31
N GLU A 69 9.95 -5.49 -1.25
CA GLU A 69 10.12 -6.81 -1.83
C GLU A 69 10.80 -6.78 -3.21
N TYR A 70 10.73 -5.65 -3.91
CA TYR A 70 11.26 -5.47 -5.26
C TYR A 70 11.96 -4.12 -5.42
N GLU A 71 12.82 -3.99 -6.42
CA GLU A 71 13.49 -2.74 -6.77
C GLU A 71 12.60 -1.89 -7.69
N GLY A 72 11.64 -1.19 -7.11
CA GLY A 72 10.68 -0.38 -7.87
C GLY A 72 9.90 -1.23 -8.88
N GLU A 73 9.77 -0.73 -10.10
CA GLU A 73 9.02 -1.39 -11.18
C GLU A 73 9.86 -2.41 -11.98
N SER A 74 11.11 -2.64 -11.57
CA SER A 74 12.05 -3.52 -12.31
C SER A 74 11.72 -5.01 -12.20
N GLY A 75 10.94 -5.41 -11.19
CA GLY A 75 10.68 -6.82 -10.87
C GLY A 75 11.87 -7.57 -10.23
N VAL A 76 12.98 -6.90 -9.98
CA VAL A 76 14.13 -7.49 -9.27
C VAL A 76 13.78 -7.67 -7.81
N LYS A 77 13.80 -8.91 -7.32
CA LYS A 77 13.53 -9.23 -5.91
C LYS A 77 14.66 -8.72 -5.01
N ARG A 78 14.28 -8.12 -3.89
CA ARG A 78 15.21 -7.77 -2.81
C ARG A 78 15.40 -8.93 -1.86
N VAL A 79 16.57 -9.00 -1.24
CA VAL A 79 16.77 -9.90 -0.11
C VAL A 79 16.01 -9.37 1.12
N PRO A 80 15.38 -10.24 1.94
CA PRO A 80 14.54 -9.83 3.07
C PRO A 80 15.23 -8.86 4.04
N GLU A 81 16.54 -9.02 4.24
CA GLU A 81 17.36 -8.18 5.11
C GLU A 81 17.39 -6.70 4.68
N GLN A 82 17.18 -6.41 3.39
CA GLN A 82 17.11 -5.02 2.90
C GLN A 82 15.84 -4.33 3.42
N ALA A 83 14.70 -5.03 3.42
CA ALA A 83 13.47 -4.52 4.00
C ALA A 83 13.60 -4.29 5.52
N LEU A 84 14.24 -5.22 6.24
CA LEU A 84 14.49 -5.08 7.67
C LEU A 84 15.41 -3.91 7.98
N ARG A 85 16.52 -3.76 7.24
CA ARG A 85 17.43 -2.60 7.38
C ARG A 85 16.71 -1.28 7.11
N TRP A 86 15.80 -1.25 6.14
CA TRP A 86 15.01 -0.06 5.89
C TRP A 86 14.10 0.28 7.09
N LEU A 87 13.37 -0.71 7.66
CA LEU A 87 12.57 -0.52 8.86
C LEU A 87 13.41 -0.02 10.04
N ASP A 88 14.62 -0.57 10.22
CA ASP A 88 15.54 -0.17 11.28
C ASP A 88 16.10 1.25 11.08
N SER A 89 16.20 1.72 9.83
CA SER A 89 16.67 3.06 9.49
C SER A 89 15.68 4.17 9.79
N LEU A 90 14.39 3.85 9.90
CA LEU A 90 13.34 4.82 10.19
C LEU A 90 13.50 5.43 11.58
N ARG A 91 13.18 6.71 11.70
CA ARG A 91 13.38 7.51 12.91
C ARG A 91 12.05 8.00 13.49
N PRO A 92 11.97 8.28 14.80
CA PRO A 92 10.79 8.89 15.40
C PRO A 92 10.23 10.04 14.55
N ARG A 93 8.92 10.14 14.48
CA ARG A 93 8.17 11.16 13.69
C ARG A 93 8.28 11.01 12.18
N ASP A 94 8.82 9.91 11.65
CA ASP A 94 8.71 9.60 10.22
C ASP A 94 7.29 9.20 9.86
N VAL A 95 6.91 9.50 8.63
CA VAL A 95 5.77 8.90 7.93
C VAL A 95 6.36 8.01 6.85
N ALA A 96 6.04 6.74 6.88
CA ALA A 96 6.64 5.73 6.01
C ALA A 96 5.57 4.87 5.32
N SER A 97 5.89 4.34 4.15
CA SER A 97 4.99 3.52 3.35
C SER A 97 5.75 2.41 2.64
N ALA A 98 5.20 1.18 2.64
CA ALA A 98 5.81 0.05 1.97
C ALA A 98 4.81 -1.02 1.53
N HIS A 99 5.16 -1.73 0.43
CA HIS A 99 4.59 -3.03 0.11
C HIS A 99 5.41 -4.09 0.85
N LEU A 100 5.06 -4.36 2.10
CA LEU A 100 5.86 -5.15 3.04
C LEU A 100 5.19 -6.49 3.35
N PHE A 101 5.88 -7.60 3.11
CA PHE A 101 5.41 -8.93 3.49
C PHE A 101 5.41 -9.11 5.01
N ALA A 102 4.42 -9.84 5.51
CA ALA A 102 4.23 -10.13 6.93
C ALA A 102 5.11 -11.31 7.39
N ARG A 103 6.42 -11.25 7.11
CA ARG A 103 7.40 -12.21 7.63
C ARG A 103 7.56 -12.04 9.15
N PRO A 104 7.89 -13.11 9.91
CA PRO A 104 8.03 -13.04 11.37
C PRO A 104 8.92 -11.88 11.85
N GLU A 105 10.06 -11.66 11.20
CA GLU A 105 11.02 -10.62 11.57
C GLU A 105 10.50 -9.21 11.27
N ALA A 106 9.70 -9.03 10.22
CA ALA A 106 9.04 -7.77 9.89
C ALA A 106 7.89 -7.50 10.88
N VAL A 107 7.09 -8.52 11.19
CA VAL A 107 6.01 -8.46 12.18
C VAL A 107 6.56 -8.05 13.54
N ALA A 108 7.61 -8.69 14.03
CA ALA A 108 8.22 -8.37 15.32
C ALA A 108 8.68 -6.90 15.41
N ARG A 109 9.17 -6.32 14.30
CA ARG A 109 9.58 -4.90 14.27
C ARG A 109 8.38 -3.97 14.21
N VAL A 110 7.45 -4.23 13.29
CA VAL A 110 6.29 -3.37 13.01
C VAL A 110 5.32 -3.34 14.19
N CYS A 111 5.12 -4.44 14.89
CA CYS A 111 4.25 -4.53 16.07
C CYS A 111 4.91 -3.97 17.34
N SER A 112 6.14 -3.45 17.27
CA SER A 112 6.79 -2.80 18.41
C SER A 112 6.23 -1.40 18.67
N PRO A 113 6.41 -0.84 19.90
CA PRO A 113 5.99 0.53 20.22
C PRO A 113 6.64 1.64 19.35
N LYS A 114 7.65 1.29 18.56
CA LYS A 114 8.30 2.19 17.61
C LYS A 114 7.35 2.67 16.51
N PHE A 115 6.29 1.90 16.20
CA PHE A 115 5.40 2.15 15.07
C PHE A 115 3.94 2.31 15.48
N VAL A 116 3.20 3.06 14.65
CA VAL A 116 1.74 3.03 14.54
C VAL A 116 1.43 2.48 13.15
N PRO A 117 1.24 1.16 13.01
CA PRO A 117 1.10 0.53 11.72
C PRO A 117 -0.35 0.46 11.25
N TYR A 118 -0.52 0.63 9.94
CA TYR A 118 -1.78 0.50 9.20
C TYR A 118 -1.55 -0.43 8.03
N PHE A 119 -2.51 -1.31 7.74
CA PHE A 119 -2.47 -2.17 6.55
C PHE A 119 -3.72 -1.94 5.70
N ILE A 120 -3.55 -1.42 4.48
CA ILE A 120 -4.63 -1.22 3.52
C ILE A 120 -4.58 -2.29 2.44
N PHE A 121 -5.74 -2.87 2.16
CA PHE A 121 -5.96 -3.80 1.06
C PHE A 121 -7.31 -3.51 0.38
N ARG A 122 -7.53 -4.12 -0.76
CA ARG A 122 -8.66 -3.89 -1.64
C ARG A 122 -9.20 -5.23 -2.15
N ASP A 123 -10.46 -5.25 -2.62
CA ASP A 123 -11.04 -6.42 -3.30
C ASP A 123 -10.07 -6.96 -4.36
N PRO A 124 -9.58 -8.20 -4.23
CA PRO A 124 -8.62 -8.77 -5.16
C PRO A 124 -9.09 -8.78 -6.62
N ARG A 125 -10.40 -8.79 -6.85
CA ARG A 125 -11.01 -8.69 -8.19
C ARG A 125 -10.77 -7.29 -8.79
N ASP A 126 -10.94 -6.25 -7.99
CA ASP A 126 -10.63 -4.87 -8.40
C ASP A 126 -9.11 -4.64 -8.54
N VAL A 127 -8.32 -5.33 -7.74
CA VAL A 127 -6.85 -5.26 -7.83
C VAL A 127 -6.37 -5.80 -9.18
N VAL A 128 -6.85 -6.95 -9.65
CA VAL A 128 -6.41 -7.50 -10.93
C VAL A 128 -6.82 -6.62 -12.11
N VAL A 129 -8.01 -6.02 -12.06
CA VAL A 129 -8.45 -5.01 -13.05
C VAL A 129 -7.54 -3.78 -13.01
N SER A 130 -7.29 -3.24 -11.81
CA SER A 130 -6.41 -2.07 -11.64
C SER A 130 -4.98 -2.35 -12.08
N HIS A 131 -4.48 -3.57 -11.89
CA HIS A 131 -3.15 -3.98 -12.35
C HIS A 131 -3.06 -3.95 -13.87
N VAL A 132 -4.05 -4.50 -14.60
CA VAL A 132 -4.06 -4.47 -16.07
C VAL A 132 -3.94 -3.03 -16.58
N PHE A 133 -4.79 -2.12 -16.13
CA PHE A 133 -4.72 -0.71 -16.54
C PHE A 133 -3.39 -0.06 -16.20
N TYR A 134 -2.86 -0.36 -15.01
CA TYR A 134 -1.60 0.22 -14.56
C TYR A 134 -0.44 -0.15 -15.48
N VAL A 135 -0.28 -1.43 -15.77
CA VAL A 135 0.85 -1.93 -16.56
C VAL A 135 0.70 -1.67 -18.06
N THR A 136 -0.52 -1.46 -18.57
CA THR A 136 -0.73 -1.21 -20.00
C THR A 136 -0.80 0.27 -20.34
N GLU A 137 -1.37 1.13 -19.49
CA GLU A 137 -1.72 2.51 -19.83
C GLU A 137 -1.00 3.55 -18.99
N MET A 138 -0.57 3.22 -17.75
CA MET A 138 -0.09 4.23 -16.82
C MET A 138 1.42 4.18 -16.58
N GLU A 139 2.06 3.02 -16.59
CA GLU A 139 3.49 2.87 -16.30
C GLU A 139 4.21 2.01 -17.35
N ALA A 140 4.60 2.65 -18.45
CA ALA A 140 5.27 1.97 -19.56
C ALA A 140 6.66 1.40 -19.21
N ARG A 141 7.26 1.84 -18.10
CA ARG A 141 8.55 1.29 -17.60
C ARG A 141 8.38 0.07 -16.71
N HIS A 142 7.15 -0.30 -16.38
CA HIS A 142 6.89 -1.49 -15.56
C HIS A 142 7.38 -2.75 -16.26
N VAL A 143 8.04 -3.65 -15.51
CA VAL A 143 8.57 -4.90 -16.06
C VAL A 143 7.52 -5.74 -16.81
N HIS A 144 6.26 -5.64 -16.42
CA HIS A 144 5.16 -6.37 -17.08
C HIS A 144 4.65 -5.67 -18.35
N HIS A 145 4.98 -4.40 -18.60
CA HIS A 145 4.37 -3.58 -19.65
C HIS A 145 4.45 -4.24 -21.04
N ALA A 146 5.67 -4.56 -21.50
CA ALA A 146 5.89 -5.12 -22.83
C ALA A 146 5.08 -6.42 -23.06
N TYR A 147 5.05 -7.29 -22.05
CA TYR A 147 4.28 -8.53 -22.14
C TYR A 147 2.78 -8.27 -22.20
N TYR A 148 2.24 -7.46 -21.29
CA TYR A 148 0.80 -7.14 -21.29
C TYR A 148 0.36 -6.40 -22.54
N ALA A 149 1.18 -5.51 -23.08
CA ALA A 149 0.93 -4.79 -24.32
C ALA A 149 0.88 -5.73 -25.55
N SER A 150 1.64 -6.84 -25.53
CA SER A 150 1.63 -7.82 -26.61
C SER A 150 0.40 -8.76 -26.61
N LEU A 151 -0.38 -8.79 -25.51
CA LEU A 151 -1.57 -9.61 -25.44
C LEU A 151 -2.72 -8.95 -26.24
N PRO A 152 -3.58 -9.76 -26.93
CA PRO A 152 -4.51 -9.27 -27.94
C PRO A 152 -5.55 -8.28 -27.39
N ASP A 153 -6.08 -8.55 -26.20
CA ASP A 153 -7.21 -7.84 -25.65
C ASP A 153 -7.18 -7.73 -24.12
N PHE A 154 -8.14 -6.99 -23.58
CA PHE A 154 -8.26 -6.77 -22.14
C PHE A 154 -8.62 -8.06 -21.39
N GLU A 155 -9.44 -8.91 -21.96
CA GLU A 155 -9.89 -10.17 -21.35
C GLU A 155 -8.70 -11.11 -21.12
N THR A 156 -7.84 -11.28 -22.14
CA THR A 156 -6.60 -12.07 -22.03
C THR A 156 -5.65 -11.48 -20.99
N ARG A 157 -5.49 -10.15 -20.94
CA ARG A 157 -4.67 -9.45 -19.93
C ARG A 157 -5.22 -9.70 -18.52
N LEU A 158 -6.54 -9.65 -18.37
CA LEU A 158 -7.20 -9.88 -17.09
C LEU A 158 -7.03 -11.33 -16.63
N ARG A 159 -7.18 -12.29 -17.55
CA ARG A 159 -6.90 -13.71 -17.28
C ARG A 159 -5.48 -13.92 -16.76
N VAL A 160 -4.48 -13.30 -17.39
CA VAL A 160 -3.08 -13.35 -16.91
C VAL A 160 -2.93 -12.68 -15.55
N SER A 161 -3.63 -11.56 -15.31
CA SER A 161 -3.58 -10.89 -14.01
C SER A 161 -4.19 -11.73 -12.88
N ILE A 162 -5.12 -12.62 -13.18
CA ILE A 162 -5.71 -13.58 -12.22
C ILE A 162 -4.79 -14.77 -12.01
N LEU A 163 -4.45 -15.47 -13.09
CA LEU A 163 -3.74 -16.75 -13.07
C LEU A 163 -2.24 -16.63 -12.82
N GLY A 164 -1.69 -15.44 -13.09
CA GLY A 164 -0.26 -15.25 -13.12
C GLY A 164 0.39 -15.79 -14.39
N ARG A 165 1.71 -15.82 -14.37
CA ARG A 165 2.56 -16.37 -15.43
C ARG A 165 3.76 -17.07 -14.79
N ALA A 166 3.97 -18.34 -15.16
CA ALA A 166 5.25 -19.01 -14.85
C ALA A 166 6.39 -18.36 -15.66
N ASP A 167 7.59 -18.31 -15.10
CA ASP A 167 8.77 -17.84 -15.83
C ASP A 167 8.98 -18.76 -17.06
N PRO A 168 8.90 -18.23 -18.29
CA PRO A 168 9.27 -19.00 -19.46
C PRO A 168 10.79 -19.09 -19.52
N SER A 169 11.39 -19.99 -18.77
CA SER A 169 12.84 -20.27 -18.81
C SER A 169 13.33 -20.79 -20.17
N THR A 170 12.45 -20.85 -21.18
CA THR A 170 12.67 -21.56 -22.43
C THR A 170 12.18 -20.81 -23.67
N GLY A 171 12.45 -19.51 -23.82
CA GLY A 171 12.08 -18.92 -25.11
C GLY A 171 12.46 -17.46 -25.28
N SER A 172 13.40 -17.25 -26.18
CA SER A 172 13.64 -16.02 -26.96
C SER A 172 13.26 -14.66 -26.37
N GLY A 173 14.19 -13.93 -25.83
CA GLY A 173 14.26 -12.45 -25.89
C GLY A 173 13.23 -11.62 -25.11
N GLN A 174 12.21 -12.19 -24.53
CA GLN A 174 11.21 -11.45 -23.75
C GLN A 174 11.60 -11.40 -22.26
N ALA A 175 11.28 -10.26 -21.62
CA ALA A 175 11.59 -10.02 -20.22
C ALA A 175 11.23 -11.23 -19.33
N ARG A 176 12.26 -11.78 -18.68
CA ARG A 176 12.12 -12.90 -17.74
C ARG A 176 11.54 -12.39 -16.44
N PHE A 177 10.25 -12.57 -16.22
CA PHE A 177 9.64 -12.32 -14.92
C PHE A 177 8.63 -13.42 -14.59
N GLU A 178 8.69 -13.89 -13.37
CA GLU A 178 7.67 -14.71 -12.76
C GLU A 178 6.58 -13.80 -12.19
N PHE A 179 5.32 -14.09 -12.46
CA PHE A 179 4.20 -13.36 -11.95
C PHE A 179 3.20 -14.35 -11.34
N PRO A 180 3.19 -14.52 -10.01
CA PRO A 180 2.29 -15.46 -9.35
C PRO A 180 0.81 -15.10 -9.53
N ASN A 181 -0.09 -16.09 -9.38
CA ASN A 181 -1.52 -15.82 -9.37
C ASN A 181 -1.91 -14.89 -8.22
N ILE A 182 -3.13 -14.35 -8.28
CA ILE A 182 -3.57 -13.33 -7.31
C ILE A 182 -3.55 -13.83 -5.86
N ALA A 183 -3.91 -15.09 -5.59
CA ALA A 183 -3.86 -15.65 -4.24
C ALA A 183 -2.43 -15.75 -3.72
N ALA A 184 -1.51 -16.24 -4.53
CA ALA A 184 -0.10 -16.34 -4.18
C ALA A 184 0.56 -14.96 -3.95
N ARG A 185 0.11 -13.92 -4.67
CA ARG A 185 0.56 -12.53 -4.42
C ARG A 185 0.04 -11.97 -3.10
N PHE A 186 -1.19 -12.30 -2.69
CA PHE A 186 -1.75 -11.87 -1.40
C PHE A 186 -1.20 -12.65 -0.21
N ALA A 187 -0.89 -13.93 -0.39
CA ALA A 187 -0.49 -14.83 0.70
C ALA A 187 0.57 -14.24 1.64
N PRO A 188 1.66 -13.59 1.18
CA PRO A 188 2.67 -13.03 2.06
C PRO A 188 2.19 -11.85 2.93
N TYR A 189 1.04 -11.24 2.61
CA TYR A 189 0.47 -10.11 3.36
C TYR A 189 -0.57 -10.54 4.39
N LEU A 190 -1.16 -11.75 4.26
CA LEU A 190 -2.33 -12.15 5.05
C LEU A 190 -2.07 -12.15 6.56
N ASN A 191 -0.84 -12.41 6.98
CA ASN A 191 -0.52 -12.39 8.40
C ASN A 191 -0.62 -10.98 9.05
N TRP A 192 -0.67 -9.90 8.28
CA TRP A 192 -0.97 -8.58 8.83
C TRP A 192 -2.38 -8.48 9.40
N LEU A 193 -3.33 -9.28 8.89
CA LEU A 193 -4.71 -9.35 9.39
C LEU A 193 -4.80 -9.90 10.82
N ASN A 194 -3.82 -10.69 11.23
CA ASN A 194 -3.79 -11.38 12.52
C ASN A 194 -3.02 -10.61 13.60
N GLN A 195 -2.52 -9.41 13.28
CA GLN A 195 -1.73 -8.61 14.21
C GLN A 195 -2.61 -7.55 14.87
N PRO A 196 -2.90 -7.64 16.19
CA PRO A 196 -3.76 -6.67 16.89
C PRO A 196 -3.16 -5.26 16.92
N GLU A 197 -1.85 -5.14 16.78
CA GLU A 197 -1.15 -3.85 16.71
C GLU A 197 -1.33 -3.14 15.38
N VAL A 198 -1.81 -3.83 14.33
CA VAL A 198 -1.96 -3.29 12.97
C VAL A 198 -3.43 -2.98 12.71
N LEU A 199 -3.75 -1.72 12.42
CA LEU A 199 -5.10 -1.40 11.96
C LEU A 199 -5.28 -1.80 10.51
N THR A 200 -6.15 -2.77 10.26
CA THR A 200 -6.54 -3.19 8.91
C THR A 200 -7.64 -2.29 8.34
N ILE A 201 -7.48 -1.90 7.08
CA ILE A 201 -8.35 -0.96 6.38
C ILE A 201 -8.72 -1.56 5.02
N HIS A 202 -10.00 -1.71 4.73
CA HIS A 202 -10.49 -1.94 3.38
C HIS A 202 -10.47 -0.62 2.60
N PHE A 203 -9.93 -0.63 1.40
CA PHE A 203 -9.99 0.54 0.52
C PHE A 203 -11.43 1.01 0.31
N GLU A 204 -12.34 0.08 0.19
CA GLU A 204 -13.77 0.30 -0.01
C GLU A 204 -14.38 1.12 1.13
N ASP A 205 -13.99 0.87 2.39
CA ASP A 205 -14.45 1.63 3.55
C ASP A 205 -14.06 3.11 3.46
N LEU A 206 -12.86 3.41 2.96
CA LEU A 206 -12.43 4.80 2.73
C LEU A 206 -13.21 5.51 1.62
N ILE A 207 -13.81 4.77 0.71
CA ILE A 207 -14.61 5.34 -0.37
C ILE A 207 -16.08 5.45 0.03
N GLN A 208 -16.63 4.44 0.72
CA GLN A 208 -18.06 4.33 1.03
C GLN A 208 -18.42 4.96 2.37
N ASP A 209 -17.56 4.82 3.39
CA ASP A 209 -17.76 5.36 4.75
C ASP A 209 -16.46 5.98 5.29
N ARG A 210 -16.06 7.06 4.64
CA ARG A 210 -14.80 7.74 4.93
C ARG A 210 -14.74 8.28 6.35
N VAL A 211 -15.83 8.89 6.82
CA VAL A 211 -15.88 9.49 8.15
C VAL A 211 -15.63 8.44 9.22
N ARG A 212 -16.29 7.30 9.14
CA ARG A 212 -16.09 6.18 10.08
C ARG A 212 -14.66 5.64 10.00
N THR A 213 -14.14 5.49 8.79
CA THR A 213 -12.79 4.94 8.59
C THR A 213 -11.71 5.88 9.10
N LEU A 214 -11.83 7.19 8.87
CA LEU A 214 -10.92 8.19 9.45
C LEU A 214 -10.99 8.22 10.97
N ASN A 215 -12.18 8.03 11.57
CA ASN A 215 -12.31 7.88 13.02
C ASN A 215 -11.55 6.65 13.54
N ARG A 216 -11.65 5.49 12.88
CA ARG A 216 -10.88 4.28 13.24
C ARG A 216 -9.37 4.51 13.14
N ILE A 217 -8.91 5.19 12.08
CA ILE A 217 -7.50 5.58 11.90
C ILE A 217 -7.05 6.48 13.04
N LEU A 218 -7.86 7.46 13.40
CA LEU A 218 -7.57 8.38 14.50
C LEU A 218 -7.57 7.68 15.85
N ASP A 219 -8.53 6.78 16.13
CA ASP A 219 -8.59 6.02 17.38
C ASP A 219 -7.34 5.15 17.56
N HIS A 220 -6.93 4.47 16.49
CA HIS A 220 -5.72 3.66 16.49
C HIS A 220 -4.46 4.49 16.76
N PHE A 221 -4.40 5.70 16.22
CA PHE A 221 -3.33 6.65 16.48
C PHE A 221 -3.35 7.13 17.95
N LEU A 222 -4.51 7.62 18.41
CA LEU A 222 -4.65 8.22 19.76
C LEU A 222 -4.43 7.20 20.89
N ALA A 223 -4.67 5.91 20.64
CA ALA A 223 -4.36 4.84 21.58
C ALA A 223 -2.85 4.75 21.92
N ARG A 224 -1.97 5.27 21.05
CA ARG A 224 -0.51 5.29 21.23
C ARG A 224 0.08 6.68 21.41
N VAL A 225 -0.61 7.70 20.88
CA VAL A 225 -0.11 9.08 20.81
C VAL A 225 -1.22 10.02 21.26
N PRO A 226 -1.35 10.28 22.56
CA PRO A 226 -2.30 11.29 23.03
C PRO A 226 -1.87 12.68 22.53
N LEU A 227 -2.80 13.41 21.92
CA LEU A 227 -2.58 14.78 21.46
C LEU A 227 -3.49 15.75 22.20
N PRO A 228 -3.01 16.97 22.51
CA PRO A 228 -3.84 18.03 23.11
C PRO A 228 -4.82 18.65 22.12
N THR A 229 -4.68 18.35 20.82
CA THR A 229 -5.52 18.88 19.74
C THR A 229 -6.90 18.25 19.78
N PRO A 230 -7.99 19.03 19.68
CA PRO A 230 -9.36 18.50 19.61
C PRO A 230 -9.54 17.49 18.47
N ARG A 231 -10.27 16.41 18.75
CA ARG A 231 -10.52 15.32 17.81
C ARG A 231 -11.07 15.80 16.47
N SER A 232 -12.04 16.70 16.46
CA SER A 232 -12.62 17.27 15.24
C SER A 232 -11.57 17.92 14.37
N ARG A 233 -10.68 18.72 14.98
CA ARG A 233 -9.60 19.38 14.26
C ARG A 233 -8.62 18.41 13.63
N ILE A 234 -8.35 17.27 14.28
CA ILE A 234 -7.48 16.24 13.70
C ILE A 234 -8.18 15.63 12.49
N LEU A 235 -9.46 15.24 12.61
CA LEU A 235 -10.23 14.66 11.51
C LEU A 235 -10.31 15.61 10.32
N ASP A 236 -10.55 16.92 10.52
CA ASP A 236 -10.53 17.92 9.45
C ASP A 236 -9.18 17.95 8.72
N CYS A 237 -8.08 17.81 9.46
CA CYS A 237 -6.74 17.77 8.87
C CYS A 237 -6.48 16.50 8.06
N LEU A 238 -6.97 15.34 8.52
CA LEU A 238 -6.86 14.08 7.77
C LEU A 238 -7.68 14.16 6.48
N GLU A 239 -8.95 14.56 6.56
CA GLU A 239 -9.84 14.72 5.40
C GLU A 239 -9.25 15.71 4.38
N ALA A 240 -8.85 16.90 4.82
CA ALA A 240 -8.27 17.94 3.97
C ALA A 240 -6.88 17.59 3.40
N SER A 241 -6.32 16.43 3.75
CA SER A 241 -5.07 15.92 3.17
C SER A 241 -5.32 15.04 1.96
N ILE A 242 -6.55 14.53 1.80
CA ILE A 242 -6.93 13.67 0.68
C ILE A 242 -7.06 14.50 -0.59
N ASN A 243 -6.22 14.20 -1.56
CA ASN A 243 -6.25 14.84 -2.88
C ASN A 243 -5.93 13.83 -3.98
N PRO A 244 -6.95 13.22 -4.59
CA PRO A 244 -6.77 12.20 -5.63
C PRO A 244 -5.93 12.69 -6.81
N SER A 245 -6.03 13.96 -7.19
CA SER A 245 -5.28 14.53 -8.34
C SER A 245 -3.77 14.54 -8.15
N LYS A 246 -3.29 14.42 -6.90
CA LYS A 246 -1.87 14.31 -6.56
C LYS A 246 -1.35 12.87 -6.56
N SER A 247 -2.21 11.89 -6.78
CA SER A 247 -1.79 10.49 -6.86
C SER A 247 -1.40 10.13 -8.30
N PRO A 248 -0.14 9.75 -8.58
CA PRO A 248 0.31 9.43 -9.93
C PRO A 248 -0.35 8.17 -10.52
N THR A 249 -0.94 7.34 -9.67
CA THR A 249 -1.60 6.09 -10.07
C THR A 249 -3.12 6.13 -9.89
N PHE A 250 -3.69 7.33 -9.70
CA PHE A 250 -5.15 7.49 -9.59
C PHE A 250 -5.80 7.31 -10.95
N ARG A 251 -6.73 6.36 -11.06
CA ARG A 251 -7.52 6.11 -12.27
C ARG A 251 -8.99 6.52 -12.07
N SER A 252 -9.70 5.87 -11.18
CA SER A 252 -11.13 6.11 -10.99
C SER A 252 -11.54 6.29 -9.52
N GLY A 253 -10.81 5.69 -8.58
CA GLY A 253 -11.18 5.68 -7.16
C GLY A 253 -12.50 4.96 -6.85
N LYS A 254 -13.03 4.16 -7.80
CA LYS A 254 -14.29 3.43 -7.66
C LYS A 254 -14.07 2.04 -7.11
N THR A 255 -15.09 1.49 -6.49
CA THR A 255 -15.13 0.12 -5.96
C THR A 255 -16.08 -0.74 -6.78
N GLY A 256 -15.82 -2.05 -6.84
CA GLY A 256 -16.67 -3.00 -7.57
C GLY A 256 -16.60 -2.86 -9.09
N GLU A 257 -15.57 -2.21 -9.63
CA GLU A 257 -15.41 -2.08 -11.09
C GLU A 257 -15.19 -3.42 -11.78
N TRP A 258 -14.66 -4.42 -11.06
CA TRP A 258 -14.50 -5.77 -11.58
C TRP A 258 -15.78 -6.33 -12.22
N LYS A 259 -16.95 -5.95 -11.72
CA LYS A 259 -18.26 -6.39 -12.26
C LYS A 259 -18.48 -6.00 -13.72
N LYS A 260 -17.77 -4.97 -14.22
CA LYS A 260 -17.83 -4.52 -15.62
C LYS A 260 -16.91 -5.31 -16.54
N TYR A 261 -15.83 -5.88 -15.98
CA TYR A 261 -14.74 -6.47 -16.76
C TYR A 261 -14.68 -7.99 -16.65
N PHE A 262 -15.23 -8.58 -15.59
CA PHE A 262 -15.24 -10.03 -15.42
C PHE A 262 -16.32 -10.66 -16.27
N THR A 263 -15.91 -11.55 -17.18
CA THR A 263 -16.78 -12.50 -17.85
C THR A 263 -17.10 -13.69 -16.93
N ALA A 264 -17.97 -14.60 -17.37
CA ALA A 264 -18.22 -15.85 -16.66
C ALA A 264 -16.94 -16.69 -16.51
N GLU A 265 -16.10 -16.73 -17.54
CA GLU A 265 -14.80 -17.41 -17.48
C GLU A 265 -13.90 -16.80 -16.40
N HIS A 266 -13.76 -15.47 -16.36
CA HIS A 266 -12.95 -14.79 -15.32
C HIS A 266 -13.42 -15.11 -13.90
N LYS A 267 -14.73 -15.23 -13.69
CA LYS A 267 -15.28 -15.64 -12.39
C LYS A 267 -14.91 -17.07 -12.04
N THR A 268 -14.99 -17.97 -13.01
CA THR A 268 -14.63 -19.39 -12.82
C THR A 268 -13.17 -19.53 -12.44
N ILE A 269 -12.26 -19.00 -13.26
CA ILE A 269 -10.81 -19.09 -12.98
C ILE A 269 -10.41 -18.36 -11.70
N PHE A 270 -11.08 -17.26 -11.35
CA PHE A 270 -10.81 -16.56 -10.11
C PHE A 270 -11.22 -17.40 -8.89
N LYS A 271 -12.39 -18.06 -8.94
CA LYS A 271 -12.85 -18.97 -7.88
C LYS A 271 -11.90 -20.14 -7.69
N GLU A 272 -11.39 -20.72 -8.78
CA GLU A 272 -10.44 -21.82 -8.73
C GLU A 272 -9.14 -21.47 -8.02
N VAL A 273 -8.58 -20.28 -8.28
CA VAL A 273 -7.25 -19.90 -7.73
C VAL A 273 -7.33 -19.05 -6.48
N ALA A 274 -8.43 -18.35 -6.23
CA ALA A 274 -8.54 -17.33 -5.19
C ALA A 274 -9.90 -17.23 -4.49
N GLY A 275 -10.78 -18.24 -4.63
CA GLY A 275 -12.10 -18.23 -3.97
C GLY A 275 -11.99 -18.07 -2.46
N ASP A 276 -11.13 -18.84 -1.82
CA ASP A 276 -10.88 -18.75 -0.37
C ASP A 276 -10.27 -17.40 0.07
N LEU A 277 -9.57 -16.72 -0.82
CA LEU A 277 -9.01 -15.41 -0.52
C LEU A 277 -10.09 -14.37 -0.22
N LEU A 278 -11.17 -14.37 -1.01
CA LEU A 278 -12.29 -13.46 -0.80
C LEU A 278 -12.99 -13.69 0.54
N LEU A 279 -13.13 -14.96 0.95
CA LEU A 279 -13.67 -15.32 2.25
C LEU A 279 -12.77 -14.84 3.39
N LYS A 280 -11.47 -15.09 3.29
CA LYS A 280 -10.47 -14.65 4.29
C LYS A 280 -10.39 -13.14 4.44
N LEU A 281 -10.57 -12.40 3.34
CA LEU A 281 -10.56 -10.94 3.32
C LEU A 281 -11.92 -10.31 3.64
N GLY A 282 -12.99 -11.11 3.80
CA GLY A 282 -14.33 -10.65 4.16
C GLY A 282 -15.12 -9.99 3.02
N TYR A 283 -14.72 -10.21 1.76
CA TYR A 283 -15.46 -9.69 0.59
C TYR A 283 -16.64 -10.57 0.21
N GLU A 284 -16.58 -11.86 0.51
CA GLU A 284 -17.66 -12.80 0.25
C GLU A 284 -17.90 -13.69 1.46
N LYS A 285 -19.11 -14.25 1.57
CA LYS A 285 -19.50 -15.19 2.63
C LYS A 285 -19.34 -16.64 2.19
N ASP A 286 -19.43 -16.88 0.91
CA ASP A 286 -19.29 -18.18 0.26
C ASP A 286 -18.81 -17.98 -1.20
N ASN A 287 -18.71 -19.06 -1.96
CA ASN A 287 -18.27 -19.05 -3.36
C ASN A 287 -19.41 -18.86 -4.40
N ASN A 288 -20.61 -18.42 -3.98
CA ASN A 288 -21.78 -18.23 -4.86
C ASN A 288 -21.94 -16.80 -5.39
N TRP A 289 -20.86 -16.06 -5.57
CA TRP A 289 -20.85 -14.67 -6.07
C TRP A 289 -20.71 -14.59 -7.61
#